data_c22fac64448e07b3b108d8fd597cfdf6
#
_entry.id   c22fac64448e07b3b108d8fd597cfdf6
#
_cell.length_a   1.000
_cell.length_b   1.000
_cell.length_c   1.000
_cell.angle_alpha   90.00
_cell.angle_beta   90.00
_cell.angle_gamma   90.00
#
_symmetry.space_group_name_H-M   'P 1'
#
loop_
_entity.id
_entity.type
_entity.pdbx_description
1 polymer ?
#
loop_
_entity_poly.entity_id
_entity_poly.type
_entity_poly.pdbx_seq_one_letter_code
_entity_poly.pdbx_strand_id
1 'polypeptide(L)'
;TDTALSGSTVRRIHMVLSSALKQAVKERIIPYNPCDNCRIPPKEKKEMAIIPPEKLGVYLSEAEKYGVLPMFFLELSSGLRRGELLALRWDDLNVKDRILSVSKQVTRINGELVITEPKTKNSVRKVALSQQAVDILVREHEQHPDSPILFPSPRTGGYWSPDAVSRINRKLLAKAGIEE
;
A
#
# COMPACT_ATOMS: atom_id res chain seq x y z
N THR A 1 6.63 -7.69 31.61
CA THR A 1 6.56 -6.38 30.94
C THR A 1 5.14 -6.17 30.45
N ASP A 2 4.37 -5.36 31.19
CA ASP A 2 3.06 -4.88 30.79
C ASP A 2 3.20 -4.08 29.48
N THR A 3 2.93 -4.72 28.35
CA THR A 3 2.85 -4.04 27.05
C THR A 3 1.45 -3.40 26.97
N ALA A 4 1.36 -2.16 27.42
CA ALA A 4 0.15 -1.37 27.27
C ALA A 4 -0.23 -1.25 25.79
N LEU A 5 -1.50 -1.45 25.45
CA LEU A 5 -2.00 -1.31 24.09
C LEU A 5 -1.87 0.15 23.61
N SER A 6 -1.54 0.33 22.34
CA SER A 6 -1.52 1.67 21.76
C SER A 6 -2.91 2.33 21.82
N GLY A 7 -2.96 3.65 21.96
CA GLY A 7 -4.22 4.40 21.95
C GLY A 7 -5.08 4.14 20.70
N SER A 8 -4.45 3.88 19.55
CA SER A 8 -5.15 3.52 18.31
C SER A 8 -5.81 2.14 18.39
N THR A 9 -5.16 1.16 19.05
CA THR A 9 -5.69 -0.17 19.26
C THR A 9 -6.89 -0.12 20.21
N VAL A 10 -6.76 0.60 21.35
CA VAL A 10 -7.86 0.81 22.29
C VAL A 10 -9.09 1.41 21.61
N ARG A 11 -8.89 2.43 20.76
CA ARG A 11 -9.98 3.04 19.98
C ARG A 11 -10.67 2.04 19.05
N ARG A 12 -9.91 1.19 18.36
CA ARG A 12 -10.48 0.18 17.47
C ARG A 12 -11.33 -0.84 18.23
N ILE A 13 -10.81 -1.31 19.37
CA ILE A 13 -11.56 -2.23 20.25
C ILE A 13 -12.86 -1.58 20.72
N HIS A 14 -12.77 -0.33 21.22
CA HIS A 14 -13.95 0.43 21.65
C HIS A 14 -14.97 0.59 20.52
N MET A 15 -14.52 0.95 19.31
CA MET A 15 -15.40 1.13 18.15
C MET A 15 -16.18 -0.15 17.80
N VAL A 16 -15.48 -1.30 17.75
CA VAL A 16 -16.11 -2.59 17.43
C VAL A 16 -17.09 -2.99 18.53
N LEU A 17 -16.66 -2.90 19.80
CA LEU A 17 -17.49 -3.26 20.94
C LEU A 17 -18.72 -2.35 21.05
N SER A 18 -18.54 -1.03 20.93
CA SER A 18 -19.66 -0.07 20.97
C SER A 18 -20.65 -0.31 19.84
N SER A 19 -20.17 -0.69 18.64
CA SER A 19 -21.04 -1.01 17.51
C SER A 19 -21.89 -2.26 17.79
N ALA A 20 -21.29 -3.33 18.34
CA ALA A 20 -22.00 -4.54 18.71
C ALA A 20 -23.05 -4.29 19.81
N LEU A 21 -22.65 -3.53 20.85
CA LEU A 21 -23.56 -3.21 21.96
C LEU A 21 -24.70 -2.25 21.52
N LYS A 22 -24.45 -1.33 20.58
CA LYS A 22 -25.53 -0.54 19.95
C LYS A 22 -26.55 -1.40 19.25
N GLN A 23 -26.12 -2.48 18.59
CA GLN A 23 -27.04 -3.44 17.97
C GLN A 23 -27.84 -4.18 19.05
N ALA A 24 -27.22 -4.62 20.13
CA ALA A 24 -27.90 -5.27 21.25
C ALA A 24 -28.96 -4.36 21.92
N VAL A 25 -28.71 -3.05 22.01
CA VAL A 25 -29.73 -2.08 22.47
C VAL A 25 -30.92 -2.02 21.49
N LYS A 26 -30.67 -1.97 20.19
CA LYS A 26 -31.72 -1.96 19.15
C LYS A 26 -32.60 -3.22 19.21
N GLU A 27 -31.98 -4.36 19.48
CA GLU A 27 -32.65 -5.65 19.64
C GLU A 27 -33.27 -5.83 21.03
N ARG A 28 -33.18 -4.80 21.91
CA ARG A 28 -33.72 -4.80 23.28
C ARG A 28 -33.11 -5.90 24.18
N ILE A 29 -31.92 -6.37 23.88
CA ILE A 29 -31.17 -7.35 24.69
C ILE A 29 -30.62 -6.67 25.94
N ILE A 30 -30.15 -5.40 25.80
CA ILE A 30 -29.65 -4.56 26.90
C ILE A 30 -30.35 -3.19 26.86
N PRO A 31 -30.54 -2.53 28.01
CA PRO A 31 -31.25 -1.25 28.07
C PRO A 31 -30.42 -0.05 27.56
N TYR A 32 -29.12 -0.10 27.65
CA TYR A 32 -28.21 0.98 27.22
C TYR A 32 -26.86 0.42 26.80
N ASN A 33 -26.07 1.22 26.07
CA ASN A 33 -24.73 0.83 25.67
C ASN A 33 -23.70 1.24 26.73
N PRO A 34 -23.03 0.31 27.44
CA PRO A 34 -22.03 0.64 28.44
C PRO A 34 -20.81 1.42 27.90
N CYS A 35 -20.54 1.33 26.60
CA CYS A 35 -19.43 2.04 25.98
C CYS A 35 -19.66 3.55 25.85
N ASP A 36 -20.89 4.05 25.94
CA ASP A 36 -21.19 5.47 25.68
C ASP A 36 -20.53 6.41 26.72
N ASN A 37 -20.27 5.90 27.92
CA ASN A 37 -19.62 6.64 29.01
C ASN A 37 -18.13 6.29 29.20
N CYS A 38 -17.54 5.51 28.30
CA CYS A 38 -16.13 5.14 28.40
C CYS A 38 -15.21 6.30 27.98
N ARG A 39 -14.17 6.57 28.77
CA ARG A 39 -13.09 7.48 28.37
C ARG A 39 -12.17 6.76 27.36
N ILE A 40 -12.10 7.31 26.17
CA ILE A 40 -11.24 6.80 25.09
C ILE A 40 -9.97 7.67 25.05
N PRO A 41 -8.76 7.07 24.90
CA PRO A 41 -7.53 7.84 24.72
C PRO A 41 -7.65 8.86 23.60
N PRO A 42 -7.10 10.07 23.69
CA PRO A 42 -7.11 11.06 22.62
C PRO A 42 -6.43 10.51 21.36
N LYS A 43 -6.87 10.97 20.18
CA LYS A 43 -6.22 10.60 18.93
C LYS A 43 -4.90 11.35 18.82
N GLU A 44 -3.80 10.63 18.94
CA GLU A 44 -2.48 11.19 18.64
C GLU A 44 -2.41 11.58 17.16
N LYS A 45 -2.10 12.83 16.88
CA LYS A 45 -1.74 13.27 15.53
C LYS A 45 -0.26 12.96 15.34
N LYS A 46 0.03 11.80 14.74
CA LYS A 46 1.39 11.53 14.26
C LYS A 46 1.53 12.21 12.91
N GLU A 47 2.47 13.12 12.76
CA GLU A 47 2.85 13.63 11.45
C GLU A 47 3.39 12.48 10.61
N MET A 48 2.99 12.44 9.34
CA MET A 48 3.50 11.43 8.43
C MET A 48 4.92 11.81 8.04
N ALA A 49 5.85 10.90 8.24
CA ALA A 49 7.19 11.05 7.71
C ALA A 49 7.16 10.98 6.17
N ILE A 50 7.77 11.96 5.54
CA ILE A 50 7.97 12.01 4.09
C ILE A 50 9.46 11.81 3.80
N ILE A 51 9.77 11.28 2.63
CA ILE A 51 11.16 11.19 2.18
C ILE A 51 11.66 12.62 1.91
N PRO A 52 12.69 13.10 2.62
CA PRO A 52 13.25 14.41 2.36
C PRO A 52 13.81 14.50 0.93
N PRO A 53 13.59 15.61 0.19
CA PRO A 53 14.05 15.75 -1.19
C PRO A 53 15.55 15.44 -1.38
N GLU A 54 16.38 15.83 -0.44
CA GLU A 54 17.82 15.59 -0.44
C GLU A 54 18.22 14.12 -0.29
N LYS A 55 17.33 13.30 0.27
CA LYS A 55 17.53 11.85 0.44
C LYS A 55 16.92 11.01 -0.67
N LEU A 56 16.09 11.62 -1.51
CA LEU A 56 15.38 10.90 -2.58
C LEU A 56 16.34 10.23 -3.56
N GLY A 57 17.42 10.93 -3.96
CA GLY A 57 18.43 10.36 -4.85
C GLY A 57 19.13 9.14 -4.27
N VAL A 58 19.44 9.18 -2.96
CA VAL A 58 20.07 8.03 -2.26
C VAL A 58 19.08 6.87 -2.19
N TYR A 59 17.82 7.14 -1.85
CA TYR A 59 16.76 6.12 -1.79
C TYR A 59 16.59 5.41 -3.14
N LEU A 60 16.51 6.16 -4.25
CA LEU A 60 16.36 5.60 -5.60
C LEU A 60 17.61 4.82 -6.04
N SER A 61 18.81 5.30 -5.69
CA SER A 61 20.04 4.57 -5.95
C SER A 61 20.10 3.23 -5.21
N GLU A 62 19.65 3.18 -3.97
CA GLU A 62 19.52 1.92 -3.24
C GLU A 62 18.44 1.01 -3.88
N ALA A 63 17.32 1.56 -4.32
CA ALA A 63 16.30 0.79 -5.04
C ALA A 63 16.84 0.17 -6.35
N GLU A 64 17.73 0.87 -7.06
CA GLU A 64 18.41 0.36 -8.25
C GLU A 64 19.32 -0.82 -7.91
N LYS A 65 20.15 -0.71 -6.88
CA LYS A 65 21.02 -1.80 -6.42
C LYS A 65 20.25 -3.07 -6.01
N TYR A 66 19.01 -2.89 -5.54
CA TYR A 66 18.11 -4.00 -5.20
C TYR A 66 17.30 -4.53 -6.40
N GLY A 67 17.44 -3.93 -7.59
CA GLY A 67 16.68 -4.32 -8.78
C GLY A 67 15.19 -4.01 -8.68
N VAL A 68 14.81 -3.00 -7.89
CA VAL A 68 13.40 -2.62 -7.64
C VAL A 68 13.13 -1.15 -7.95
N LEU A 69 14.07 -0.46 -8.60
CA LEU A 69 13.94 0.94 -8.97
C LEU A 69 12.64 1.24 -9.76
N PRO A 70 12.28 0.48 -10.82
CA PRO A 70 11.10 0.79 -11.61
C PRO A 70 9.82 0.81 -10.78
N MET A 71 9.68 -0.15 -9.86
CA MET A 71 8.53 -0.28 -8.97
C MET A 71 8.42 0.91 -8.01
N PHE A 72 9.49 1.24 -7.30
CA PHE A 72 9.48 2.35 -6.32
C PHE A 72 9.47 3.72 -6.98
N PHE A 73 10.09 3.87 -8.15
CA PHE A 73 10.00 5.10 -8.93
C PHE A 73 8.54 5.38 -9.37
N LEU A 74 7.85 4.34 -9.87
CA LEU A 74 6.44 4.48 -10.22
C LEU A 74 5.58 4.80 -9.00
N GLU A 75 5.80 4.15 -7.86
CA GLU A 75 5.05 4.43 -6.62
C GLU A 75 5.18 5.89 -6.21
N LEU A 76 6.41 6.42 -6.17
CA LEU A 76 6.70 7.80 -5.78
C LEU A 76 6.14 8.83 -6.76
N SER A 77 6.22 8.55 -8.07
CA SER A 77 5.79 9.50 -9.11
C SER A 77 4.28 9.50 -9.35
N SER A 78 3.59 8.41 -9.03
CA SER A 78 2.17 8.23 -9.33
C SER A 78 1.25 8.25 -8.10
N GLY A 79 1.80 8.11 -6.90
CA GLY A 79 1.02 8.01 -5.66
C GLY A 79 0.09 6.80 -5.60
N LEU A 80 0.41 5.72 -6.28
CA LEU A 80 -0.35 4.48 -6.24
C LEU A 80 -0.31 3.86 -4.84
N ARG A 81 -1.42 3.26 -4.44
CA ARG A 81 -1.39 2.41 -3.26
C ARG A 81 -0.58 1.16 -3.55
N ARG A 82 0.19 0.67 -2.58
CA ARG A 82 1.02 -0.53 -2.72
C ARG A 82 0.28 -1.71 -3.37
N GLY A 83 -0.95 -2.01 -2.94
CA GLY A 83 -1.73 -3.11 -3.53
C GLY A 83 -2.11 -2.88 -4.99
N GLU A 84 -2.37 -1.65 -5.40
CA GLU A 84 -2.64 -1.25 -6.78
C GLU A 84 -1.39 -1.41 -7.64
N LEU A 85 -0.26 -0.87 -7.17
CA LEU A 85 1.05 -0.97 -7.82
C LEU A 85 1.42 -2.43 -8.14
N LEU A 86 1.24 -3.32 -7.16
CA LEU A 86 1.59 -4.73 -7.31
C LEU A 86 0.65 -5.53 -8.20
N ALA A 87 -0.54 -5.01 -8.50
CA ALA A 87 -1.51 -5.66 -9.38
C ALA A 87 -1.37 -5.25 -10.85
N LEU A 88 -0.49 -4.31 -11.16
CA LEU A 88 -0.33 -3.78 -12.50
C LEU A 88 0.17 -4.83 -13.50
N ARG A 89 -0.39 -4.74 -14.70
CA ARG A 89 -0.01 -5.55 -15.86
C ARG A 89 0.41 -4.63 -16.99
N TRP A 90 1.09 -5.20 -18.01
CA TRP A 90 1.48 -4.46 -19.21
C TRP A 90 0.28 -3.90 -19.97
N ASP A 91 -0.82 -4.62 -20.02
CA ASP A 91 -2.07 -4.20 -20.64
C ASP A 91 -2.72 -2.98 -19.94
N ASP A 92 -2.32 -2.67 -18.71
CA ASP A 92 -2.81 -1.51 -17.99
C ASP A 92 -2.09 -0.22 -18.39
N LEU A 93 -0.93 -0.31 -19.12
CA LEU A 93 -0.12 0.81 -19.54
C LEU A 93 -0.31 1.14 -21.04
N ASN A 94 -0.83 2.32 -21.33
CA ASN A 94 -0.76 2.89 -22.67
C ASN A 94 0.51 3.72 -22.80
N VAL A 95 1.53 3.14 -23.41
CA VAL A 95 2.87 3.77 -23.60
C VAL A 95 2.76 5.04 -24.45
N LYS A 96 1.96 5.02 -25.52
CA LYS A 96 1.80 6.14 -26.46
C LYS A 96 1.21 7.39 -25.79
N ASP A 97 0.14 7.17 -25.02
CA ASP A 97 -0.57 8.26 -24.34
C ASP A 97 -0.02 8.53 -22.94
N ARG A 98 0.91 7.69 -22.46
CA ARG A 98 1.50 7.75 -21.12
C ARG A 98 0.45 7.68 -20.01
N ILE A 99 -0.53 6.81 -20.20
CA ILE A 99 -1.64 6.64 -19.28
C ILE A 99 -1.58 5.24 -18.67
N LEU A 100 -1.65 5.18 -17.34
CA LEU A 100 -1.75 3.96 -16.57
C LEU A 100 -3.17 3.81 -16.05
N SER A 101 -3.80 2.67 -16.32
CA SER A 101 -5.14 2.32 -15.84
C SER A 101 -5.05 1.55 -14.52
N VAL A 102 -5.66 2.06 -13.46
CA VAL A 102 -5.66 1.43 -12.13
C VAL A 102 -7.07 0.91 -11.84
N SER A 103 -7.22 -0.41 -11.86
CA SER A 103 -8.53 -1.07 -11.70
C SER A 103 -8.49 -2.30 -10.78
N LYS A 104 -7.32 -2.65 -10.27
CA LYS A 104 -7.08 -3.88 -9.51
C LYS A 104 -6.15 -3.62 -8.32
N GLN A 105 -6.17 -4.51 -7.36
CA GLN A 105 -5.18 -4.53 -6.27
C GLN A 105 -4.83 -5.95 -5.85
N VAL A 106 -3.58 -6.16 -5.44
CA VAL A 106 -3.14 -7.38 -4.76
C VAL A 106 -3.46 -7.24 -3.28
N THR A 107 -4.11 -8.23 -2.72
CA THR A 107 -4.34 -8.34 -1.28
C THR A 107 -4.00 -9.75 -0.81
N ARG A 108 -3.86 -9.95 0.49
CA ARG A 108 -3.70 -11.27 1.08
C ARG A 108 -4.99 -11.66 1.81
N ILE A 109 -5.57 -12.80 1.43
CA ILE A 109 -6.75 -13.39 2.06
C ILE A 109 -6.39 -14.82 2.46
N ASN A 110 -6.54 -15.16 3.72
CA ASN A 110 -6.23 -16.50 4.27
C ASN A 110 -4.81 -17.00 3.90
N GLY A 111 -3.84 -16.09 3.84
CA GLY A 111 -2.45 -16.41 3.50
C GLY A 111 -2.12 -16.41 2.01
N GLU A 112 -3.10 -16.40 1.12
CA GLU A 112 -2.93 -16.40 -0.33
C GLU A 112 -2.99 -14.98 -0.92
N LEU A 113 -2.25 -14.77 -2.01
CA LEU A 113 -2.32 -13.53 -2.78
C LEU A 113 -3.51 -13.59 -3.73
N VAL A 114 -4.41 -12.64 -3.60
CA VAL A 114 -5.63 -12.54 -4.40
C VAL A 114 -5.67 -11.19 -5.10
N ILE A 115 -6.04 -11.20 -6.38
CA ILE A 115 -6.35 -10.00 -7.14
C ILE A 115 -7.82 -9.67 -6.91
N THR A 116 -8.08 -8.47 -6.43
CA THR A 116 -9.43 -7.98 -6.18
C THR A 116 -9.66 -6.66 -6.89
N GLU A 117 -10.90 -6.41 -7.26
CA GLU A 117 -11.32 -5.07 -7.68
C GLU A 117 -11.37 -4.14 -6.47
N PRO A 118 -11.13 -2.84 -6.65
CA PRO A 118 -11.26 -1.87 -5.59
C PRO A 118 -12.70 -1.82 -5.05
N LYS A 119 -12.84 -1.64 -3.73
CA LYS A 119 -14.14 -1.61 -3.04
C LYS A 119 -15.10 -0.50 -3.49
N THR A 120 -14.60 0.52 -4.20
CA THR A 120 -15.40 1.67 -4.65
C THR A 120 -15.12 1.98 -6.11
N LYS A 121 -16.15 2.40 -6.87
CA LYS A 121 -16.03 2.83 -8.27
C LYS A 121 -15.01 3.97 -8.45
N ASN A 122 -14.87 4.84 -7.48
CA ASN A 122 -13.90 5.96 -7.47
C ASN A 122 -12.42 5.51 -7.36
N SER A 123 -12.18 4.24 -7.07
CA SER A 123 -10.81 3.70 -7.04
C SER A 123 -10.31 3.23 -8.40
N VAL A 124 -11.21 3.09 -9.38
CA VAL A 124 -10.84 2.88 -10.79
C VAL A 124 -10.51 4.25 -11.38
N ARG A 125 -9.28 4.43 -11.78
CA ARG A 125 -8.79 5.71 -12.30
C ARG A 125 -7.69 5.54 -13.32
N LYS A 126 -7.46 6.58 -14.12
CA LYS A 126 -6.33 6.72 -15.01
C LYS A 126 -5.33 7.69 -14.40
N VAL A 127 -4.05 7.37 -14.51
CA VAL A 127 -2.93 8.17 -14.00
C VAL A 127 -2.05 8.52 -15.18
N ALA A 128 -1.80 9.82 -15.41
CA ALA A 128 -0.83 10.27 -16.39
C ALA A 128 0.59 10.08 -15.84
N LEU A 129 1.47 9.52 -16.64
CA LEU A 129 2.87 9.29 -16.30
C LEU A 129 3.79 10.30 -16.98
N SER A 130 4.91 10.61 -16.34
CA SER A 130 5.99 11.34 -16.98
C SER A 130 6.67 10.46 -18.04
N GLN A 131 7.32 11.09 -19.04
CA GLN A 131 8.11 10.35 -20.03
C GLN A 131 9.18 9.49 -19.37
N GLN A 132 9.86 10.02 -18.35
CA GLN A 132 10.88 9.29 -17.59
C GLN A 132 10.31 8.01 -16.94
N ALA A 133 9.10 8.07 -16.37
CA ALA A 133 8.46 6.90 -15.78
C ALA A 133 8.18 5.83 -16.85
N VAL A 134 7.66 6.24 -18.00
CA VAL A 134 7.40 5.32 -19.12
C VAL A 134 8.68 4.68 -19.63
N ASP A 135 9.76 5.46 -19.81
CA ASP A 135 11.05 4.94 -20.28
C ASP A 135 11.64 3.90 -19.31
N ILE A 136 11.52 4.13 -17.99
CA ILE A 136 11.95 3.19 -16.98
C ILE A 136 11.11 1.88 -17.06
N LEU A 137 9.81 1.99 -17.25
CA LEU A 137 8.92 0.84 -17.35
C LEU A 137 9.16 0.03 -18.63
N VAL A 138 9.41 0.70 -19.77
CA VAL A 138 9.72 0.01 -21.02
C VAL A 138 11.01 -0.80 -20.89
N ARG A 139 12.04 -0.23 -20.28
CA ARG A 139 13.29 -0.99 -19.98
C ARG A 139 13.08 -2.16 -19.05
N GLU A 140 12.18 -2.04 -18.06
CA GLU A 140 11.81 -3.15 -17.19
C GLU A 140 11.14 -4.27 -17.98
N HIS A 141 10.26 -3.92 -18.94
CA HIS A 141 9.62 -4.91 -19.81
C HIS A 141 10.60 -5.69 -20.68
N GLU A 142 11.63 -5.03 -21.19
CA GLU A 142 12.69 -5.66 -21.99
C GLU A 142 13.42 -6.76 -21.20
N GLN A 143 13.45 -6.68 -19.86
CA GLN A 143 14.04 -7.69 -19.01
C GLN A 143 13.09 -8.88 -18.74
N HIS A 144 11.78 -8.68 -18.91
CA HIS A 144 10.73 -9.66 -18.62
C HIS A 144 9.64 -9.68 -19.72
N PRO A 145 10.03 -9.88 -21.02
CA PRO A 145 9.12 -9.69 -22.16
C PRO A 145 7.92 -10.63 -22.13
N ASP A 146 8.08 -11.83 -21.58
CA ASP A 146 7.03 -12.85 -21.52
C ASP A 146 6.10 -12.70 -20.30
N SER A 147 6.43 -11.79 -19.36
CA SER A 147 5.60 -11.60 -18.17
C SER A 147 4.44 -10.66 -18.46
N PRO A 148 3.19 -11.05 -18.22
CA PRO A 148 2.06 -10.12 -18.29
C PRO A 148 2.03 -9.16 -17.12
N ILE A 149 2.79 -9.40 -16.04
CA ILE A 149 2.85 -8.59 -14.82
C ILE A 149 3.90 -7.50 -15.01
N LEU A 150 3.58 -6.26 -14.63
CA LEU A 150 4.48 -5.11 -14.77
C LEU A 150 5.75 -5.30 -13.92
N PHE A 151 5.60 -5.81 -12.70
CA PHE A 151 6.68 -6.09 -11.76
C PHE A 151 6.59 -7.55 -11.30
N PRO A 152 7.14 -8.51 -12.04
CA PRO A 152 7.11 -9.90 -11.62
C PRO A 152 8.04 -10.12 -10.42
N SER A 153 7.62 -10.97 -9.49
CA SER A 153 8.48 -11.38 -8.37
C SER A 153 9.63 -12.25 -8.89
N PRO A 154 10.89 -11.91 -8.64
CA PRO A 154 12.04 -12.69 -9.13
C PRO A 154 12.09 -14.10 -8.57
N ARG A 155 11.41 -14.35 -7.43
CA ARG A 155 11.36 -15.68 -6.81
C ARG A 155 10.31 -16.59 -7.43
N THR A 156 9.19 -16.05 -7.89
CA THR A 156 8.01 -16.84 -8.30
C THR A 156 7.53 -16.58 -9.71
N GLY A 157 7.99 -15.49 -10.36
CA GLY A 157 7.45 -14.98 -11.63
C GLY A 157 6.03 -14.39 -11.51
N GLY A 158 5.37 -14.57 -10.36
CA GLY A 158 4.04 -14.06 -10.07
C GLY A 158 4.04 -12.71 -9.39
N TYR A 159 2.90 -12.35 -8.79
CA TYR A 159 2.77 -11.09 -8.04
C TYR A 159 3.63 -11.06 -6.76
N TRP A 160 4.17 -9.90 -6.45
CA TRP A 160 4.86 -9.68 -5.19
C TRP A 160 3.90 -9.75 -3.99
N SER A 161 4.39 -10.34 -2.90
CA SER A 161 3.71 -10.21 -1.60
C SER A 161 3.83 -8.76 -1.09
N PRO A 162 2.72 -8.10 -0.70
CA PRO A 162 2.77 -6.77 -0.11
C PRO A 162 3.70 -6.65 1.10
N ASP A 163 3.82 -7.73 1.90
CA ASP A 163 4.71 -7.75 3.06
C ASP A 163 6.20 -7.80 2.66
N ALA A 164 6.52 -8.49 1.55
CA ALA A 164 7.88 -8.52 1.01
C ALA A 164 8.31 -7.13 0.53
N VAL A 165 7.44 -6.43 -0.20
CA VAL A 165 7.69 -5.07 -0.67
C VAL A 165 7.86 -4.09 0.50
N SER A 166 7.02 -4.18 1.53
CA SER A 166 7.20 -3.36 2.74
C SER A 166 8.53 -3.62 3.45
N ARG A 167 9.00 -4.87 3.49
CA ARG A 167 10.32 -5.17 4.07
C ARG A 167 11.45 -4.60 3.24
N ILE A 168 11.32 -4.62 1.91
CA ILE A 168 12.30 -3.99 1.02
C ILE A 168 12.30 -2.49 1.25
N ASN A 169 11.14 -1.83 1.22
CA ASN A 169 11.03 -0.40 1.47
C ASN A 169 11.71 0.03 2.77
N ARG A 170 11.44 -0.67 3.88
CA ARG A 170 12.11 -0.38 5.17
C ARG A 170 13.64 -0.48 5.08
N LYS A 171 14.16 -1.47 4.34
CA LYS A 171 15.61 -1.60 4.11
C LYS A 171 16.17 -0.44 3.29
N LEU A 172 15.43 0.01 2.26
CA LEU A 172 15.84 1.15 1.43
C LEU A 172 15.84 2.44 2.25
N LEU A 173 14.80 2.69 3.05
CA LEU A 173 14.72 3.83 3.94
C LEU A 173 15.88 3.85 4.95
N ALA A 174 16.12 2.73 5.62
CA ALA A 174 17.23 2.61 6.57
C ALA A 174 18.61 2.89 5.92
N LYS A 175 18.85 2.37 4.70
CA LYS A 175 20.09 2.63 3.96
C LYS A 175 20.21 4.08 3.48
N ALA A 176 19.09 4.74 3.19
CA ALA A 176 19.06 6.15 2.88
C ALA A 176 19.16 7.05 4.13
N GLY A 177 19.27 6.46 5.33
CA GLY A 177 19.32 7.20 6.60
C GLY A 177 18.02 7.93 6.91
N ILE A 178 16.85 7.33 6.52
CA ILE A 178 15.50 7.85 6.76
C ILE A 178 14.88 6.99 7.86
N GLU A 179 14.53 7.62 8.98
CA GLU A 179 13.84 6.97 10.09
C GLU A 179 12.32 6.90 9.81
N GLU A 180 11.65 5.79 10.19
CA GLU A 180 10.19 5.57 10.06
C GLU A 180 9.41 6.23 11.22
#